data_c32d79c5d8d78e500c746446b46a984b
#
_entry.id   c32d79c5d8d78e500c746446b46a984b
#
_cell.length_a   1.000
_cell.length_b   1.000
_cell.length_c   1.000
_cell.angle_alpha   90.00
_cell.angle_beta   90.00
_cell.angle_gamma   90.00
#
_symmetry.space_group_name_H-M   'P 1'
#
loop_
_entity.id
_entity.type
_entity.pdbx_description
1 polymer ?
#
loop_
_entity_poly.entity_id
_entity_poly.type
_entity_poly.pdbx_seq_one_letter_code
_entity_poly.pdbx_strand_id
1 'polypeptide(L)'
;MKKILGVLTLVLVLTSCQEPQKIAYIDNAKVVNEYQKKIDFEKKFQVKVTAFNKKADSLDKAIQMEAQLFQTKAAKMSQKDAETEYQTLLQKKQMQDYQLKAEEQTLQEEGQTKIDTLIKEVRTFVKDYGKRNGYDYILGANDAGSVMYGEESNDLTQTIIDALNTDSKKE
;
A
#
# COMPACT_ATOMS: atom_id res chain seq x y z
N MET A 1 -32.53 3.37 64.46
CA MET A 1 -31.34 4.14 64.13
C MET A 1 -30.17 3.27 63.65
N LYS A 2 -29.81 2.14 64.25
CA LYS A 2 -28.71 1.25 63.82
C LYS A 2 -28.90 0.62 62.47
N LYS A 3 -30.13 0.33 61.97
CA LYS A 3 -30.43 -0.24 60.70
C LYS A 3 -30.34 0.75 59.52
N ILE A 4 -30.57 2.05 59.79
CA ILE A 4 -30.48 3.12 58.80
C ILE A 4 -29.00 3.44 58.50
N LEU A 5 -28.14 3.36 59.53
CA LEU A 5 -26.70 3.59 59.38
C LEU A 5 -26.03 2.52 58.50
N GLY A 6 -26.49 1.26 58.58
CA GLY A 6 -25.98 0.16 57.79
C GLY A 6 -26.33 0.26 56.28
N VAL A 7 -27.48 0.85 55.94
CA VAL A 7 -27.91 1.10 54.56
C VAL A 7 -27.14 2.25 53.92
N LEU A 8 -26.83 3.28 54.68
CA LEU A 8 -26.08 4.44 54.21
C LEU A 8 -24.62 4.07 53.91
N THR A 9 -24.03 3.14 54.66
CA THR A 9 -22.66 2.66 54.45
C THR A 9 -22.56 1.76 53.21
N LEU A 10 -23.61 1.02 52.87
CA LEU A 10 -23.64 0.13 51.70
C LEU A 10 -23.75 0.92 50.36
N VAL A 11 -24.39 2.09 50.37
CA VAL A 11 -24.56 2.95 49.20
C VAL A 11 -23.23 3.63 48.78
N LEU A 12 -22.33 3.90 49.73
CA LEU A 12 -21.05 4.54 49.53
C LEU A 12 -20.00 3.62 48.81
N VAL A 13 -20.19 2.31 48.85
CA VAL A 13 -19.24 1.34 48.24
C VAL A 13 -19.52 1.14 46.75
N LEU A 14 -20.65 1.61 46.21
CA LEU A 14 -21.03 1.43 44.81
C LEU A 14 -20.54 2.56 43.87
N THR A 15 -19.87 3.58 44.37
CA THR A 15 -19.16 4.54 43.51
C THR A 15 -17.82 3.92 43.05
N SER A 16 -17.89 2.83 42.29
CA SER A 16 -16.75 2.33 41.52
C SER A 16 -16.33 3.45 40.58
N CYS A 17 -15.22 4.11 40.86
CA CYS A 17 -14.54 4.98 39.91
C CYS A 17 -14.14 4.13 38.69
N GLN A 18 -14.99 4.09 37.67
CA GLN A 18 -14.52 3.68 36.37
C GLN A 18 -13.53 4.74 35.91
N GLU A 19 -12.28 4.35 35.76
CA GLU A 19 -11.30 5.23 35.12
C GLU A 19 -11.83 5.58 33.70
N PRO A 20 -11.82 6.88 33.35
CA PRO A 20 -12.32 7.29 32.04
C PRO A 20 -11.47 6.61 30.96
N GLN A 21 -12.11 5.91 30.03
CA GLN A 21 -11.45 5.27 28.93
C GLN A 21 -10.68 6.29 28.09
N LYS A 22 -9.41 6.02 27.84
CA LYS A 22 -8.54 6.87 27.01
C LYS A 22 -8.70 6.48 25.55
N ILE A 23 -9.51 7.24 24.83
CA ILE A 23 -9.84 7.01 23.43
C ILE A 23 -9.22 8.12 22.58
N ALA A 24 -8.60 7.73 21.46
CA ALA A 24 -8.07 8.65 20.48
C ALA A 24 -8.43 8.16 19.06
N TYR A 25 -8.12 8.98 18.05
CA TYR A 25 -8.27 8.61 16.66
C TYR A 25 -7.07 9.07 15.81
N ILE A 26 -6.94 8.47 14.63
CA ILE A 26 -5.96 8.83 13.63
C ILE A 26 -6.61 8.81 12.24
N ASP A 27 -6.19 9.69 11.34
CA ASP A 27 -6.47 9.56 9.92
C ASP A 27 -5.55 8.48 9.33
N ASN A 28 -6.11 7.30 9.09
CA ASN A 28 -5.38 6.16 8.56
C ASN A 28 -4.75 6.44 7.20
N ALA A 29 -5.46 7.17 6.33
CA ALA A 29 -4.97 7.46 4.98
C ALA A 29 -3.77 8.41 5.06
N LYS A 30 -3.86 9.45 5.88
CA LYS A 30 -2.78 10.42 6.09
C LYS A 30 -1.56 9.74 6.71
N VAL A 31 -1.72 8.93 7.76
CA VAL A 31 -0.62 8.20 8.40
C VAL A 31 0.12 7.32 7.39
N VAL A 32 -0.61 6.52 6.59
CA VAL A 32 -0.01 5.65 5.58
C VAL A 32 0.67 6.46 4.48
N ASN A 33 0.05 7.56 4.02
CA ASN A 33 0.58 8.36 2.91
C ASN A 33 1.81 9.18 3.30
N GLU A 34 1.93 9.59 4.57
CA GLU A 34 3.07 10.34 5.08
C GLU A 34 4.13 9.45 5.76
N TYR A 35 3.94 8.11 5.71
CA TYR A 35 4.97 7.17 6.15
C TYR A 35 6.18 7.19 5.24
N GLN A 36 7.36 7.55 5.77
CA GLN A 36 8.57 7.76 4.97
C GLN A 36 8.98 6.51 4.18
N LYS A 37 8.90 5.32 4.78
CA LYS A 37 9.21 4.06 4.05
C LYS A 37 8.30 3.85 2.83
N LYS A 38 7.01 4.28 2.91
CA LYS A 38 6.09 4.22 1.76
C LYS A 38 6.52 5.20 0.68
N ILE A 39 6.80 6.44 1.05
CA ILE A 39 7.24 7.48 0.11
C ILE A 39 8.52 7.04 -0.63
N ASP A 40 9.49 6.49 0.11
CA ASP A 40 10.75 6.02 -0.47
C ASP A 40 10.57 4.80 -1.36
N PHE A 41 9.67 3.88 -0.97
CA PHE A 41 9.31 2.76 -1.82
C PHE A 41 8.65 3.23 -3.12
N GLU A 42 7.65 4.11 -3.06
CA GLU A 42 6.94 4.62 -4.24
C GLU A 42 7.89 5.30 -5.23
N LYS A 43 8.83 6.11 -4.73
CA LYS A 43 9.85 6.73 -5.58
C LYS A 43 10.71 5.69 -6.31
N LYS A 44 11.20 4.68 -5.60
CA LYS A 44 12.02 3.61 -6.18
C LYS A 44 11.21 2.74 -7.15
N PHE A 45 9.97 2.43 -6.78
CA PHE A 45 9.08 1.62 -7.59
C PHE A 45 8.68 2.32 -8.89
N GLN A 46 8.43 3.63 -8.85
CA GLN A 46 8.16 4.43 -10.05
C GLN A 46 9.30 4.38 -11.07
N VAL A 47 10.56 4.29 -10.62
CA VAL A 47 11.71 4.10 -11.52
C VAL A 47 11.63 2.75 -12.23
N LYS A 48 11.27 1.67 -11.52
CA LYS A 48 11.08 0.33 -12.11
C LYS A 48 9.96 0.33 -13.15
N VAL A 49 8.80 0.91 -12.82
CA VAL A 49 7.66 1.03 -13.74
C VAL A 49 8.05 1.82 -14.99
N THR A 50 8.78 2.92 -14.82
CA THR A 50 9.26 3.74 -15.95
C THR A 50 10.23 2.95 -16.83
N ALA A 51 11.13 2.18 -16.24
CA ALA A 51 12.08 1.35 -16.98
C ALA A 51 11.35 0.23 -17.77
N PHE A 52 10.36 -0.41 -17.15
CA PHE A 52 9.51 -1.41 -17.80
C PHE A 52 8.78 -0.82 -19.01
N ASN A 53 8.12 0.33 -18.84
CA ASN A 53 7.41 0.99 -19.95
C ASN A 53 8.33 1.35 -21.11
N LYS A 54 9.52 1.88 -20.82
CA LYS A 54 10.53 2.16 -21.87
C LYS A 54 10.99 0.90 -22.59
N LYS A 55 11.18 -0.21 -21.86
CA LYS A 55 11.53 -1.50 -22.43
C LYS A 55 10.41 -2.01 -23.35
N ALA A 56 9.17 -1.96 -22.88
CA ALA A 56 8.01 -2.39 -23.67
C ALA A 56 7.87 -1.60 -24.97
N ASP A 57 7.96 -0.26 -24.89
CA ASP A 57 7.95 0.63 -26.06
C ASP A 57 9.08 0.32 -27.05
N SER A 58 10.28 0.08 -26.54
CA SER A 58 11.44 -0.24 -27.40
C SER A 58 11.27 -1.56 -28.12
N LEU A 59 10.77 -2.57 -27.43
CA LEU A 59 10.52 -3.89 -28.00
C LEU A 59 9.39 -3.85 -29.03
N ASP A 60 8.32 -3.09 -28.77
CA ASP A 60 7.23 -2.93 -29.73
C ASP A 60 7.69 -2.23 -31.00
N LYS A 61 8.46 -1.15 -30.88
CA LYS A 61 9.09 -0.47 -32.03
C LYS A 61 10.00 -1.41 -32.83
N ALA A 62 10.77 -2.25 -32.17
CA ALA A 62 11.65 -3.21 -32.85
C ALA A 62 10.83 -4.20 -33.68
N ILE A 63 9.76 -4.77 -33.15
CA ILE A 63 8.86 -5.65 -33.88
C ILE A 63 8.18 -4.94 -35.06
N GLN A 64 7.74 -3.70 -34.90
CA GLN A 64 7.16 -2.90 -35.97
C GLN A 64 8.16 -2.67 -37.10
N MET A 65 9.41 -2.35 -36.78
CA MET A 65 10.47 -2.20 -37.79
C MET A 65 10.76 -3.52 -38.53
N GLU A 66 10.85 -4.65 -37.80
CA GLU A 66 11.02 -5.95 -38.41
C GLU A 66 9.86 -6.30 -39.34
N ALA A 67 8.62 -6.02 -38.94
CA ALA A 67 7.44 -6.24 -39.79
C ALA A 67 7.47 -5.38 -41.04
N GLN A 68 7.88 -4.12 -40.97
CA GLN A 68 8.05 -3.25 -42.14
C GLN A 68 9.16 -3.76 -43.10
N LEU A 69 10.29 -4.18 -42.54
CA LEU A 69 11.36 -4.77 -43.33
C LEU A 69 10.91 -6.07 -44.00
N PHE A 70 10.17 -6.90 -43.31
CA PHE A 70 9.58 -8.10 -43.88
C PHE A 70 8.67 -7.76 -45.06
N GLN A 71 7.74 -6.80 -44.92
CA GLN A 71 6.86 -6.39 -46.03
C GLN A 71 7.63 -5.98 -47.29
N THR A 72 8.76 -5.25 -47.13
CA THR A 72 9.58 -4.82 -48.28
C THR A 72 10.35 -5.96 -48.93
N LYS A 73 10.71 -7.01 -48.18
CA LYS A 73 11.44 -8.17 -48.66
C LYS A 73 10.53 -9.25 -49.24
N ALA A 74 9.34 -9.43 -48.65
CA ALA A 74 8.43 -10.54 -49.02
C ALA A 74 8.11 -10.60 -50.49
N ALA A 75 8.00 -9.47 -51.20
CA ALA A 75 7.75 -9.40 -52.63
C ALA A 75 8.89 -10.01 -53.49
N LYS A 76 10.08 -10.22 -52.92
CA LYS A 76 11.25 -10.77 -53.60
C LYS A 76 11.62 -12.18 -53.13
N MET A 77 10.87 -12.74 -52.18
CA MET A 77 11.12 -14.04 -51.55
C MET A 77 10.32 -15.14 -52.27
N SER A 78 10.76 -16.40 -52.11
CA SER A 78 9.89 -17.53 -52.45
C SER A 78 8.70 -17.57 -51.47
N GLN A 79 7.56 -18.10 -51.90
CA GLN A 79 6.37 -18.23 -51.05
C GLN A 79 6.68 -18.99 -49.73
N LYS A 80 7.50 -20.05 -49.84
CA LYS A 80 7.91 -20.85 -48.67
C LYS A 80 8.75 -20.05 -47.69
N ASP A 81 9.71 -19.26 -48.17
CA ASP A 81 10.58 -18.47 -47.35
C ASP A 81 9.82 -17.32 -46.69
N ALA A 82 8.92 -16.66 -47.44
CA ALA A 82 8.07 -15.62 -46.89
C ALA A 82 7.15 -16.15 -45.80
N GLU A 83 6.55 -17.32 -45.97
CA GLU A 83 5.73 -17.97 -44.95
C GLU A 83 6.55 -18.29 -43.69
N THR A 84 7.74 -18.85 -43.87
CA THR A 84 8.64 -19.19 -42.75
C THR A 84 9.07 -17.95 -41.96
N GLU A 85 9.45 -16.86 -42.64
CA GLU A 85 9.86 -15.61 -41.99
C GLU A 85 8.67 -14.96 -41.26
N TYR A 86 7.48 -14.99 -41.87
CA TYR A 86 6.25 -14.52 -41.23
C TYR A 86 5.91 -15.28 -39.94
N GLN A 87 5.98 -16.61 -39.98
CA GLN A 87 5.72 -17.43 -38.77
C GLN A 87 6.77 -17.18 -37.69
N THR A 88 8.02 -16.97 -38.07
CA THR A 88 9.10 -16.61 -37.12
C THR A 88 8.83 -15.26 -36.43
N LEU A 89 8.37 -14.26 -37.20
CA LEU A 89 8.01 -12.95 -36.65
C LEU A 89 6.83 -13.02 -35.72
N LEU A 90 5.79 -13.81 -36.07
CA LEU A 90 4.64 -14.06 -35.19
C LEU A 90 5.05 -14.71 -33.84
N GLN A 91 5.87 -15.77 -33.95
CA GLN A 91 6.37 -16.45 -32.73
C GLN A 91 7.19 -15.53 -31.84
N LYS A 92 8.04 -14.69 -32.44
CA LYS A 92 8.84 -13.69 -31.75
C LYS A 92 7.93 -12.69 -30.99
N LYS A 93 6.91 -12.16 -31.68
CA LYS A 93 5.94 -11.24 -31.09
C LYS A 93 5.20 -11.90 -29.94
N GLN A 94 4.69 -13.11 -30.11
CA GLN A 94 3.97 -13.84 -29.06
C GLN A 94 4.84 -14.10 -27.84
N MET A 95 6.10 -14.49 -28.03
CA MET A 95 7.03 -14.72 -26.93
C MET A 95 7.33 -13.42 -26.17
N GLN A 96 7.54 -12.33 -26.92
CA GLN A 96 7.75 -11.00 -26.33
C GLN A 96 6.55 -10.54 -25.49
N ASP A 97 5.33 -10.68 -26.05
CA ASP A 97 4.10 -10.30 -25.32
C ASP A 97 3.92 -11.12 -24.05
N TYR A 98 4.22 -12.42 -24.11
CA TYR A 98 4.19 -13.29 -22.94
C TYR A 98 5.18 -12.86 -21.86
N GLN A 99 6.43 -12.56 -22.27
CA GLN A 99 7.46 -12.09 -21.33
C GLN A 99 7.11 -10.74 -20.69
N LEU A 100 6.61 -9.78 -21.49
CA LEU A 100 6.19 -8.47 -20.96
C LEU A 100 5.02 -8.62 -19.99
N LYS A 101 4.04 -9.45 -20.32
CA LYS A 101 2.90 -9.71 -19.43
C LYS A 101 3.32 -10.34 -18.10
N ALA A 102 4.25 -11.30 -18.15
CA ALA A 102 4.78 -11.93 -16.94
C ALA A 102 5.55 -10.92 -16.05
N GLU A 103 6.36 -10.04 -16.68
CA GLU A 103 7.09 -8.99 -15.97
C GLU A 103 6.15 -7.94 -15.36
N GLU A 104 5.09 -7.55 -16.09
CA GLU A 104 4.05 -6.64 -15.59
C GLU A 104 3.34 -7.22 -14.37
N GLN A 105 2.95 -8.49 -14.42
CA GLN A 105 2.34 -9.18 -13.28
C GLN A 105 3.27 -9.19 -12.06
N THR A 106 4.55 -9.50 -12.28
CA THR A 106 5.55 -9.50 -11.20
C THR A 106 5.68 -8.10 -10.56
N LEU A 107 5.69 -7.03 -11.37
CA LEU A 107 5.72 -5.66 -10.85
C LEU A 107 4.45 -5.33 -10.06
N GLN A 108 3.27 -5.70 -10.54
CA GLN A 108 2.01 -5.48 -9.83
C GLN A 108 2.00 -6.21 -8.47
N GLU A 109 2.43 -7.46 -8.44
CA GLU A 109 2.53 -8.27 -7.22
C GLU A 109 3.56 -7.68 -6.23
N GLU A 110 4.72 -7.24 -6.72
CA GLU A 110 5.73 -6.57 -5.89
C GLU A 110 5.16 -5.29 -5.26
N GLY A 111 4.48 -4.45 -6.07
CA GLY A 111 3.86 -3.22 -5.61
C GLY A 111 2.81 -3.48 -4.53
N GLN A 112 1.85 -4.37 -4.80
CA GLN A 112 0.78 -4.70 -3.88
C GLN A 112 1.31 -5.30 -2.57
N THR A 113 2.20 -6.29 -2.66
CA THR A 113 2.78 -6.97 -1.49
C THR A 113 3.53 -5.99 -0.59
N LYS A 114 4.26 -5.04 -1.19
CA LYS A 114 5.00 -4.04 -0.41
C LYS A 114 4.07 -3.05 0.27
N ILE A 115 3.04 -2.55 -0.41
CA ILE A 115 2.04 -1.66 0.20
C ILE A 115 1.32 -2.37 1.35
N ASP A 116 0.88 -3.62 1.17
CA ASP A 116 0.22 -4.40 2.22
C ASP A 116 1.13 -4.59 3.44
N THR A 117 2.43 -4.81 3.20
CA THR A 117 3.44 -4.91 4.26
C THR A 117 3.56 -3.60 5.03
N LEU A 118 3.66 -2.47 4.34
CA LEU A 118 3.76 -1.14 4.96
C LEU A 118 2.51 -0.79 5.77
N ILE A 119 1.31 -1.13 5.27
CA ILE A 119 0.07 -0.96 6.03
C ILE A 119 0.07 -1.81 7.31
N LYS A 120 0.59 -3.04 7.25
CA LYS A 120 0.74 -3.89 8.43
C LYS A 120 1.74 -3.32 9.43
N GLU A 121 2.87 -2.76 8.97
CA GLU A 121 3.85 -2.08 9.81
C GLU A 121 3.20 -0.91 10.56
N VAL A 122 2.48 -0.03 9.85
CA VAL A 122 1.74 1.09 10.45
C VAL A 122 0.76 0.59 11.51
N ARG A 123 -0.06 -0.41 11.19
CA ARG A 123 -1.04 -0.98 12.12
C ARG A 123 -0.38 -1.56 13.38
N THR A 124 0.73 -2.26 13.22
CA THR A 124 1.50 -2.82 14.35
C THR A 124 2.05 -1.70 15.21
N PHE A 125 2.63 -0.67 14.60
CA PHE A 125 3.16 0.49 15.30
C PHE A 125 2.07 1.21 16.12
N VAL A 126 0.90 1.49 15.52
CA VAL A 126 -0.23 2.14 16.21
C VAL A 126 -0.70 1.31 17.40
N LYS A 127 -0.80 -0.02 17.23
CA LYS A 127 -1.17 -0.93 18.32
C LYS A 127 -0.17 -0.86 19.49
N ASP A 128 1.12 -0.87 19.19
CA ASP A 128 2.16 -0.84 20.22
C ASP A 128 2.29 0.56 20.85
N TYR A 129 2.06 1.61 20.06
CA TYR A 129 1.96 2.98 20.59
C TYR A 129 0.80 3.11 21.57
N GLY A 130 -0.37 2.62 21.21
CA GLY A 130 -1.56 2.64 22.07
C GLY A 130 -1.29 1.95 23.41
N LYS A 131 -0.74 0.74 23.38
CA LYS A 131 -0.38 -0.02 24.59
C LYS A 131 0.60 0.73 25.49
N ARG A 132 1.67 1.28 24.91
CA ARG A 132 2.72 1.97 25.67
C ARG A 132 2.24 3.27 26.30
N ASN A 133 1.24 3.93 25.68
CA ASN A 133 0.73 5.22 26.14
C ASN A 133 -0.62 5.12 26.89
N GLY A 134 -1.07 3.89 27.20
CA GLY A 134 -2.26 3.66 28.00
C GLY A 134 -3.56 4.05 27.30
N TYR A 135 -3.64 3.93 25.97
CA TYR A 135 -4.89 4.09 25.23
C TYR A 135 -5.67 2.78 25.27
N ASP A 136 -6.95 2.85 25.59
CA ASP A 136 -7.88 1.74 25.45
C ASP A 136 -8.23 1.50 23.98
N TYR A 137 -8.41 2.59 23.23
CA TYR A 137 -8.70 2.56 21.79
C TYR A 137 -7.97 3.68 21.04
N ILE A 138 -7.43 3.32 19.86
CA ILE A 138 -7.05 4.28 18.83
C ILE A 138 -7.87 3.90 17.59
N LEU A 139 -8.86 4.74 17.27
CA LEU A 139 -9.79 4.51 16.18
C LEU A 139 -9.21 5.02 14.86
N GLY A 140 -9.46 4.31 13.77
CA GLY A 140 -9.10 4.79 12.43
C GLY A 140 -10.21 5.68 11.87
N ALA A 141 -9.92 6.94 11.63
CA ALA A 141 -10.74 7.81 10.81
C ALA A 141 -10.39 7.65 9.33
N ASN A 142 -11.37 7.78 8.47
CA ASN A 142 -11.22 7.86 7.01
C ASN A 142 -12.40 8.62 6.39
N ASP A 143 -12.30 8.96 5.13
CA ASP A 143 -13.35 9.67 4.40
C ASP A 143 -14.69 8.91 4.31
N ALA A 144 -14.68 7.60 4.56
CA ALA A 144 -15.89 6.77 4.62
C ALA A 144 -16.66 6.90 5.95
N GLY A 145 -16.17 7.71 6.91
CA GLY A 145 -16.93 8.09 8.11
C GLY A 145 -16.86 7.11 9.26
N SER A 146 -15.77 6.36 9.45
CA SER A 146 -15.58 5.50 10.63
C SER A 146 -15.56 6.30 11.93
N VAL A 147 -15.04 7.54 11.88
CA VAL A 147 -15.13 8.56 12.95
C VAL A 147 -15.67 9.83 12.30
N MET A 148 -16.91 10.19 12.63
CA MET A 148 -17.58 11.38 12.06
C MET A 148 -17.17 12.67 12.77
N TYR A 149 -16.87 12.56 14.08
CA TYR A 149 -16.44 13.67 14.91
C TYR A 149 -15.55 13.15 16.03
N GLY A 150 -14.52 13.90 16.35
CA GLY A 150 -13.65 13.73 17.50
C GLY A 150 -13.05 15.08 17.87
N GLU A 151 -12.83 15.30 19.16
CA GLU A 151 -12.12 16.50 19.59
C GLU A 151 -10.67 16.48 19.11
N GLU A 152 -10.17 17.64 18.68
CA GLU A 152 -8.80 17.80 18.16
C GLU A 152 -7.73 17.33 19.14
N SER A 153 -7.98 17.49 20.43
CA SER A 153 -7.11 16.99 21.51
C SER A 153 -6.93 15.46 21.52
N ASN A 154 -7.84 14.72 20.87
CA ASN A 154 -7.81 13.26 20.73
C ASN A 154 -7.28 12.81 19.36
N ASP A 155 -6.92 13.74 18.48
CA ASP A 155 -6.29 13.43 17.20
C ASP A 155 -4.79 13.14 17.39
N LEU A 156 -4.41 11.89 17.16
CA LEU A 156 -3.02 11.45 17.23
C LEU A 156 -2.35 11.36 15.86
N THR A 157 -3.00 11.78 14.78
CA THR A 157 -2.51 11.59 13.42
C THR A 157 -1.08 12.07 13.27
N GLN A 158 -0.80 13.34 13.58
CA GLN A 158 0.54 13.89 13.43
C GLN A 158 1.54 13.27 14.41
N THR A 159 1.13 13.02 15.64
CA THR A 159 1.96 12.36 16.65
C THR A 159 2.41 10.96 16.20
N ILE A 160 1.50 10.19 15.62
CA ILE A 160 1.81 8.86 15.09
C ILE A 160 2.73 8.95 13.86
N ILE A 161 2.51 9.89 12.94
CA ILE A 161 3.38 10.11 11.77
C ILE A 161 4.82 10.40 12.21
N ASP A 162 4.97 11.34 13.14
CA ASP A 162 6.30 11.76 13.62
C ASP A 162 7.03 10.63 14.34
N ALA A 163 6.32 9.90 15.20
CA ALA A 163 6.87 8.78 15.94
C ALA A 163 7.25 7.61 15.02
N LEU A 164 6.39 7.26 14.07
CA LEU A 164 6.59 6.20 13.08
C LEU A 164 7.81 6.51 12.19
N ASN A 165 7.90 7.75 11.69
CA ASN A 165 9.01 8.18 10.84
C ASN A 165 10.34 8.32 11.62
N THR A 166 10.29 8.59 12.93
CA THR A 166 11.49 8.61 13.77
C THR A 166 12.01 7.20 14.03
N ASP A 167 11.11 6.23 14.25
CA ASP A 167 11.48 4.83 14.48
C ASP A 167 12.07 4.19 13.23
N SER A 168 11.51 4.50 12.07
CA SER A 168 11.99 4.02 10.77
C SER A 168 13.41 4.46 10.38
N LYS A 169 13.95 5.52 11.03
CA LYS A 169 15.33 6.00 10.79
C LYS A 169 16.38 5.24 11.61
N LYS A 170 15.95 4.41 12.57
CA LYS A 170 16.85 3.66 13.46
C LYS A 170 17.18 2.27 12.93
N GLU A 171 16.43 1.80 11.94
CA GLU A 171 16.65 0.54 11.21
C GLU A 171 17.52 0.74 9.96
#